data_ecaf419ff6e76b6e88cccf08f0721c13
#
_entry.id   ecaf419ff6e76b6e88cccf08f0721c13
#
_cell.length_a   1.000
_cell.length_b   1.000
_cell.length_c   1.000
_cell.angle_alpha   90.00
_cell.angle_beta   90.00
_cell.angle_gamma   90.00
#
_symmetry.space_group_name_H-M   'P 1'
#
loop_
_entity.id
_entity.type
_entity.pdbx_description
1 polymer ?
#
loop_
_entity_poly.entity_id
_entity_poly.type
_entity_poly.pdbx_seq_one_letter_code
_entity_poly.pdbx_strand_id
1 'polypeptide(L)'
;MNNKIYKKLFVGFGFVSIVLILTLFVMSQTYIQNLVYHERLSQMEEVTHQMFHSLEDVIDNHWDEVDVQCNYLYNTPLETDTDLYRYLKKLSELSNYHEKQIELIAVDAAGRYYTEYGRTGLLREMNYLENAPQRVSYVSNSLTVDDSRMVFLEQLSTPITLQSGEKEITLRYFGISQSMTQLNDYFRCDAYENNNSVYVLDNNGFKLFNANDTELLKGHNVYTVLSQMSYLHGSSFAVAKERLARTGSCYSNAVLDGTEYYYALKQMENAQWTLAFLVPAEYVAVNTQKLVNIVMAVIVGFATVFSIMAVIAGWFLLREKQQRELQAEKKTNLRLEQYNVQLTQANDEMRRAQDAAAEALQSAERASKAKTDFLSNMSHDIRTPMNAIIGITALMKNELHEPEKLAEHLGKLESSSQLLLGIINNILDMSRIE
;
A
#
# COMPACT_ATOMS: atom_id res chain seq x y z
N MET A 1 7.99 47.36 46.63
CA MET A 1 8.58 47.26 45.28
C MET A 1 8.70 45.83 44.76
N ASN A 2 8.79 44.81 45.62
CA ASN A 2 9.00 43.39 45.22
C ASN A 2 7.77 42.71 44.58
N ASN A 3 6.55 43.05 44.97
CA ASN A 3 5.33 42.36 44.50
C ASN A 3 5.02 42.54 42.99
N LYS A 4 5.44 43.67 42.41
CA LYS A 4 5.30 43.92 40.94
C LYS A 4 6.31 43.10 40.14
N ILE A 5 7.50 42.86 40.67
CA ILE A 5 8.57 42.07 40.00
C ILE A 5 8.14 40.59 39.94
N TYR A 6 7.62 40.06 41.05
CA TYR A 6 7.18 38.65 41.11
C TYR A 6 5.95 38.37 40.22
N LYS A 7 4.97 39.29 40.13
CA LYS A 7 3.90 39.18 39.16
C LYS A 7 4.40 39.17 37.73
N LYS A 8 5.36 40.02 37.39
CA LYS A 8 5.95 40.03 36.06
C LYS A 8 6.74 38.76 35.76
N LEU A 9 7.47 38.21 36.73
CA LEU A 9 8.20 36.97 36.61
C LEU A 9 7.23 35.77 36.41
N PHE A 10 6.14 35.74 37.18
CA PHE A 10 5.11 34.69 37.05
C PHE A 10 4.37 34.72 35.70
N VAL A 11 4.00 35.92 35.24
CA VAL A 11 3.42 36.11 33.90
C VAL A 11 4.43 35.71 32.81
N GLY A 12 5.72 36.08 32.99
CA GLY A 12 6.79 35.71 32.08
C GLY A 12 7.01 34.19 32.02
N PHE A 13 7.00 33.52 33.17
CA PHE A 13 7.13 32.05 33.23
C PHE A 13 5.94 31.32 32.58
N GLY A 14 4.72 31.82 32.82
CA GLY A 14 3.52 31.29 32.15
C GLY A 14 3.58 31.46 30.64
N PHE A 15 4.04 32.61 30.16
CA PHE A 15 4.21 32.89 28.74
C PHE A 15 5.28 31.96 28.10
N VAL A 16 6.45 31.80 28.75
CA VAL A 16 7.50 30.88 28.28
C VAL A 16 7.01 29.44 28.23
N SER A 17 6.24 29.01 29.23
CA SER A 17 5.66 27.65 29.25
C SER A 17 4.67 27.45 28.10
N ILE A 18 3.82 28.43 27.80
CA ILE A 18 2.86 28.36 26.67
C ILE A 18 3.62 28.30 25.32
N VAL A 19 4.64 29.13 25.15
CA VAL A 19 5.48 29.14 23.94
C VAL A 19 6.18 27.79 23.77
N LEU A 20 6.73 27.23 24.86
CA LEU A 20 7.40 25.92 24.82
C LEU A 20 6.43 24.79 24.46
N ILE A 21 5.21 24.79 25.01
CA ILE A 21 4.16 23.81 24.66
C ILE A 21 3.76 23.94 23.20
N LEU A 22 3.57 25.17 22.71
CA LEU A 22 3.24 25.43 21.30
C LEU A 22 4.35 24.96 20.35
N THR A 23 5.61 25.23 20.68
CA THR A 23 6.74 24.78 19.86
C THR A 23 6.87 23.27 19.85
N LEU A 24 6.75 22.61 21.01
CA LEU A 24 6.74 21.14 21.10
C LEU A 24 5.57 20.53 20.34
N PHE A 25 4.38 21.16 20.41
CA PHE A 25 3.21 20.71 19.65
C PHE A 25 3.44 20.80 18.14
N VAL A 26 3.96 21.93 17.64
CA VAL A 26 4.25 22.08 16.21
C VAL A 26 5.33 21.11 15.75
N MET A 27 6.41 20.94 16.54
CA MET A 27 7.48 19.98 16.21
C MET A 27 6.95 18.53 16.22
N SER A 28 6.12 18.17 17.18
CA SER A 28 5.53 16.83 17.24
C SER A 28 4.57 16.59 16.07
N GLN A 29 3.77 17.58 15.68
CA GLN A 29 2.90 17.49 14.49
C GLN A 29 3.72 17.22 13.22
N THR A 30 4.78 17.98 12.99
CA THR A 30 5.63 17.81 11.80
C THR A 30 6.31 16.43 11.79
N TYR A 31 6.83 16.00 12.95
CA TYR A 31 7.47 14.70 13.08
C TYR A 31 6.49 13.54 12.84
N ILE A 32 5.30 13.63 13.42
CA ILE A 32 4.26 12.60 13.28
C ILE A 32 3.74 12.55 11.83
N GLN A 33 3.53 13.69 11.18
CA GLN A 33 3.11 13.73 9.78
C GLN A 33 4.15 13.06 8.87
N ASN A 34 5.43 13.31 9.09
CA ASN A 34 6.49 12.64 8.35
C ASN A 34 6.52 11.12 8.62
N LEU A 35 6.33 10.71 9.86
CA LEU A 35 6.28 9.29 10.24
C LEU A 35 5.09 8.59 9.56
N VAL A 36 3.91 9.20 9.60
CA VAL A 36 2.70 8.69 8.94
C VAL A 36 2.88 8.61 7.43
N TYR A 37 3.52 9.61 6.84
CA TYR A 37 3.83 9.61 5.41
C TYR A 37 4.71 8.42 5.02
N HIS A 38 5.80 8.19 5.73
CA HIS A 38 6.70 7.05 5.48
C HIS A 38 6.01 5.71 5.72
N GLU A 39 5.22 5.60 6.77
CA GLU A 39 4.43 4.39 7.06
C GLU A 39 3.43 4.08 5.94
N ARG A 40 2.71 5.09 5.45
CA ARG A 40 1.77 4.94 4.34
C ARG A 40 2.46 4.49 3.06
N LEU A 41 3.61 5.09 2.74
CA LEU A 41 4.39 4.66 1.58
C LEU A 41 4.88 3.22 1.73
N SER A 42 5.36 2.84 2.90
CA SER A 42 5.83 1.47 3.18
C SER A 42 4.69 0.44 3.06
N GLN A 43 3.51 0.76 3.60
CA GLN A 43 2.33 -0.12 3.46
C GLN A 43 1.88 -0.24 2.01
N MET A 44 1.90 0.86 1.26
CA MET A 44 1.59 0.85 -0.15
C MET A 44 2.62 0.05 -0.94
N GLU A 45 3.90 0.18 -0.63
CA GLU A 45 4.98 -0.60 -1.24
C GLU A 45 4.77 -2.10 -1.01
N GLU A 46 4.44 -2.50 0.21
CA GLU A 46 4.18 -3.90 0.55
C GLU A 46 2.97 -4.46 -0.23
N VAL A 47 1.85 -3.73 -0.25
CA VAL A 47 0.63 -4.16 -0.98
C VAL A 47 0.90 -4.24 -2.48
N THR A 48 1.53 -3.23 -3.05
CA THR A 48 1.83 -3.21 -4.49
C THR A 48 2.89 -4.23 -4.87
N HIS A 49 3.85 -4.51 -4.00
CA HIS A 49 4.83 -5.57 -4.23
C HIS A 49 4.16 -6.95 -4.32
N GLN A 50 3.24 -7.25 -3.41
CA GLN A 50 2.48 -8.52 -3.46
C GLN A 50 1.64 -8.63 -4.73
N MET A 51 0.93 -7.56 -5.12
CA MET A 51 0.14 -7.51 -6.34
C MET A 51 1.02 -7.69 -7.58
N PHE A 52 2.15 -7.00 -7.65
CA PHE A 52 3.07 -7.08 -8.78
C PHE A 52 3.70 -8.47 -8.90
N HIS A 53 4.06 -9.09 -7.79
CA HIS A 53 4.61 -10.44 -7.79
C HIS A 53 3.58 -11.46 -8.30
N SER A 54 2.33 -11.36 -7.83
CA SER A 54 1.26 -12.23 -8.33
C SER A 54 1.03 -12.07 -9.84
N LEU A 55 1.19 -10.86 -10.35
CA LEU A 55 1.06 -10.60 -11.78
C LEU A 55 2.28 -11.10 -12.57
N GLU A 56 3.49 -10.95 -12.06
CA GLU A 56 4.71 -11.50 -12.65
C GLU A 56 4.59 -13.02 -12.78
N ASP A 57 4.10 -13.71 -11.75
CA ASP A 57 3.85 -15.15 -11.80
C ASP A 57 2.86 -15.54 -12.92
N VAL A 58 1.81 -14.73 -13.13
CA VAL A 58 0.86 -14.96 -14.22
C VAL A 58 1.50 -14.77 -15.59
N ILE A 59 2.32 -13.74 -15.74
CA ILE A 59 3.05 -13.47 -16.98
C ILE A 59 4.05 -14.59 -17.29
N ASP A 60 4.82 -15.03 -16.30
CA ASP A 60 5.79 -16.10 -16.44
C ASP A 60 5.11 -17.43 -16.81
N ASN A 61 3.97 -17.75 -16.19
CA ASN A 61 3.17 -18.90 -16.58
C ASN A 61 2.70 -18.85 -18.05
N HIS A 62 2.36 -17.66 -18.55
CA HIS A 62 1.99 -17.50 -19.96
C HIS A 62 3.20 -17.69 -20.90
N TRP A 63 4.38 -17.24 -20.49
CA TRP A 63 5.59 -17.47 -21.25
C TRP A 63 5.99 -18.96 -21.26
N ASP A 64 5.87 -19.65 -20.14
CA ASP A 64 6.09 -21.11 -20.09
C ASP A 64 5.11 -21.86 -21.04
N GLU A 65 3.86 -21.41 -21.09
CA GLU A 65 2.87 -21.96 -22.03
C GLU A 65 3.26 -21.69 -23.47
N VAL A 66 3.70 -20.48 -23.82
CA VAL A 66 4.17 -20.15 -25.17
C VAL A 66 5.36 -21.03 -25.55
N ASP A 67 6.33 -21.26 -24.65
CA ASP A 67 7.47 -22.13 -24.89
C ASP A 67 7.06 -23.57 -25.23
N VAL A 68 6.12 -24.10 -24.43
CA VAL A 68 5.58 -25.44 -24.66
C VAL A 68 4.92 -25.52 -26.02
N GLN A 69 4.14 -24.54 -26.38
CA GLN A 69 3.40 -24.53 -27.64
C GLN A 69 4.31 -24.31 -28.86
N CYS A 70 5.34 -23.47 -28.73
CA CYS A 70 6.37 -23.31 -29.77
C CYS A 70 7.10 -24.62 -30.02
N ASN A 71 7.45 -25.37 -28.98
CA ASN A 71 8.09 -26.67 -29.11
C ASN A 71 7.19 -27.70 -29.82
N TYR A 72 5.88 -27.72 -29.52
CA TYR A 72 4.93 -28.57 -30.23
C TYR A 72 4.79 -28.17 -31.69
N LEU A 73 4.75 -26.87 -32.00
CA LEU A 73 4.65 -26.35 -33.35
C LEU A 73 5.85 -26.82 -34.22
N TYR A 74 7.07 -26.75 -33.74
CA TYR A 74 8.27 -27.20 -34.45
C TYR A 74 8.28 -28.71 -34.77
N ASN A 75 7.62 -29.51 -33.94
CA ASN A 75 7.55 -30.94 -34.10
C ASN A 75 6.35 -31.41 -34.92
N THR A 76 5.52 -30.45 -35.40
CA THR A 76 4.32 -30.78 -36.19
C THR A 76 4.53 -30.41 -37.66
N PRO A 77 4.44 -31.37 -38.59
CA PRO A 77 4.53 -31.04 -40.01
C PRO A 77 3.31 -30.23 -40.43
N LEU A 78 3.51 -29.01 -40.90
CA LEU A 78 2.50 -28.10 -41.43
C LEU A 78 2.90 -27.71 -42.85
N GLU A 79 2.02 -28.00 -43.82
CA GLU A 79 2.28 -27.68 -45.23
C GLU A 79 1.32 -26.60 -45.73
N THR A 80 0.10 -26.54 -45.19
CA THR A 80 -0.95 -25.62 -45.64
C THR A 80 -1.52 -24.77 -44.50
N ASP A 81 -2.19 -23.67 -44.85
CA ASP A 81 -2.95 -22.87 -43.89
C ASP A 81 -4.08 -23.70 -43.22
N THR A 82 -4.67 -24.64 -43.96
CA THR A 82 -5.67 -25.56 -43.41
C THR A 82 -5.09 -26.48 -42.33
N ASP A 83 -3.84 -26.90 -42.50
CA ASP A 83 -3.14 -27.70 -41.49
C ASP A 83 -2.84 -26.86 -40.24
N LEU A 84 -2.49 -25.59 -40.43
CA LEU A 84 -2.33 -24.65 -39.32
C LEU A 84 -3.62 -24.50 -38.53
N TYR A 85 -4.75 -24.23 -39.18
CA TYR A 85 -6.02 -24.11 -38.49
C TYR A 85 -6.42 -25.39 -37.75
N ARG A 86 -6.23 -26.55 -38.37
CA ARG A 86 -6.50 -27.83 -37.75
C ARG A 86 -5.62 -28.07 -36.54
N TYR A 87 -4.34 -27.69 -36.64
CA TYR A 87 -3.40 -27.76 -35.56
C TYR A 87 -3.80 -26.86 -34.39
N LEU A 88 -4.03 -25.55 -34.64
CA LEU A 88 -4.46 -24.58 -33.62
C LEU A 88 -5.71 -25.05 -32.91
N LYS A 89 -6.72 -25.50 -33.64
CA LYS A 89 -7.99 -26.01 -33.08
C LYS A 89 -7.78 -27.22 -32.20
N LYS A 90 -7.02 -28.22 -32.68
CA LYS A 90 -6.75 -29.46 -31.93
C LYS A 90 -6.01 -29.13 -30.64
N LEU A 91 -5.06 -28.21 -30.71
CA LEU A 91 -4.24 -27.81 -29.56
C LEU A 91 -5.08 -27.05 -28.52
N SER A 92 -5.94 -26.15 -28.96
CA SER A 92 -6.89 -25.42 -28.11
C SER A 92 -7.82 -26.36 -27.37
N GLU A 93 -8.36 -27.40 -28.07
CA GLU A 93 -9.22 -28.42 -27.47
C GLU A 93 -8.47 -29.28 -26.42
N LEU A 94 -7.23 -29.69 -26.70
CA LEU A 94 -6.43 -30.51 -25.80
C LEU A 94 -6.03 -29.79 -24.53
N SER A 95 -5.78 -28.48 -24.60
CA SER A 95 -5.32 -27.65 -23.48
C SER A 95 -6.44 -26.96 -22.73
N ASN A 96 -7.73 -27.22 -23.09
CA ASN A 96 -8.90 -26.54 -22.54
C ASN A 96 -8.81 -25.01 -22.60
N TYR A 97 -8.18 -24.46 -23.63
CA TYR A 97 -7.98 -23.02 -23.77
C TYR A 97 -9.29 -22.25 -23.90
N HIS A 98 -10.31 -22.89 -24.45
CA HIS A 98 -11.62 -22.27 -24.55
C HIS A 98 -12.20 -21.91 -23.17
N GLU A 99 -12.07 -22.80 -22.19
CA GLU A 99 -12.53 -22.54 -20.81
C GLU A 99 -11.70 -21.44 -20.14
N LYS A 100 -10.41 -21.35 -20.48
CA LYS A 100 -9.47 -20.32 -19.97
C LYS A 100 -9.54 -19.00 -20.76
N GLN A 101 -10.36 -18.93 -21.83
CA GLN A 101 -10.41 -17.81 -22.79
C GLN A 101 -9.03 -17.41 -23.33
N ILE A 102 -8.14 -18.37 -23.45
CA ILE A 102 -6.86 -18.24 -24.12
C ILE A 102 -7.07 -18.61 -25.60
N GLU A 103 -6.52 -17.82 -26.48
CA GLU A 103 -6.52 -18.12 -27.92
C GLU A 103 -5.07 -18.27 -28.40
N LEU A 104 -4.85 -19.30 -29.20
CA LEU A 104 -3.60 -19.46 -29.91
C LEU A 104 -3.53 -18.48 -31.08
N ILE A 105 -2.37 -17.87 -31.25
CA ILE A 105 -2.13 -16.88 -32.29
C ILE A 105 -0.82 -17.16 -33.03
N ALA A 106 -0.91 -17.29 -34.36
CA ALA A 106 0.27 -17.32 -35.23
C ALA A 106 0.28 -16.04 -36.06
N VAL A 107 1.47 -15.47 -36.30
CA VAL A 107 1.60 -14.20 -37.03
C VAL A 107 2.61 -14.38 -38.16
N ASP A 108 2.24 -13.95 -39.38
CA ASP A 108 3.12 -14.00 -40.52
C ASP A 108 4.06 -12.80 -40.63
N ALA A 109 4.98 -12.85 -41.56
CA ALA A 109 5.93 -11.80 -41.81
C ALA A 109 5.30 -10.46 -42.28
N ALA A 110 4.05 -10.49 -42.76
CA ALA A 110 3.28 -9.30 -43.15
C ALA A 110 2.44 -8.75 -41.97
N GLY A 111 2.52 -9.37 -40.75
CA GLY A 111 1.75 -8.97 -39.58
C GLY A 111 0.31 -9.44 -39.60
N ARG A 112 -0.02 -10.38 -40.47
CA ARG A 112 -1.35 -11.00 -40.48
C ARG A 112 -1.39 -12.09 -39.43
N TYR A 113 -2.42 -12.08 -38.60
CA TYR A 113 -2.62 -13.10 -37.55
C TYR A 113 -3.61 -14.18 -37.98
N TYR A 114 -3.46 -15.36 -37.39
CA TYR A 114 -4.28 -16.57 -37.59
C TYR A 114 -4.60 -17.16 -36.22
N THR A 115 -5.87 -17.48 -35.98
CA THR A 115 -6.34 -18.11 -34.72
C THR A 115 -7.05 -19.43 -34.97
N GLU A 116 -7.30 -20.20 -33.93
CA GLU A 116 -8.05 -21.49 -33.99
C GLU A 116 -9.48 -21.33 -34.47
N TYR A 117 -10.06 -20.14 -34.38
CA TYR A 117 -11.43 -19.86 -34.89
C TYR A 117 -11.46 -19.48 -36.38
N GLY A 118 -10.34 -19.56 -37.06
CA GLY A 118 -10.24 -19.12 -38.44
C GLY A 118 -10.32 -17.61 -38.63
N ARG A 119 -10.20 -16.84 -37.55
CA ARG A 119 -10.10 -15.38 -37.64
C ARG A 119 -8.75 -15.01 -38.21
N THR A 120 -8.75 -14.10 -39.16
CA THR A 120 -7.56 -13.50 -39.73
C THR A 120 -7.75 -12.00 -39.81
N GLY A 121 -6.67 -11.27 -39.57
CA GLY A 121 -6.65 -9.82 -39.62
C GLY A 121 -5.23 -9.31 -39.63
N LEU A 122 -5.08 -8.00 -39.58
CA LEU A 122 -3.77 -7.35 -39.48
C LEU A 122 -3.59 -6.83 -38.05
N LEU A 123 -2.48 -7.19 -37.41
CA LEU A 123 -2.11 -6.58 -36.13
C LEU A 123 -1.77 -5.12 -36.37
N ARG A 124 -2.51 -4.22 -35.70
CA ARG A 124 -2.24 -2.77 -35.78
C ARG A 124 -0.97 -2.38 -35.04
N GLU A 125 -0.53 -3.24 -34.12
CA GLU A 125 0.62 -3.07 -33.24
C GLU A 125 1.93 -3.58 -33.87
N MET A 126 1.99 -3.73 -35.18
CA MET A 126 3.18 -4.22 -35.90
C MET A 126 4.48 -3.46 -35.59
N ASN A 127 4.39 -2.20 -35.26
CA ASN A 127 5.57 -1.40 -34.88
C ASN A 127 6.28 -1.95 -33.64
N TYR A 128 5.57 -2.67 -32.76
CA TYR A 128 6.16 -3.35 -31.63
C TYR A 128 6.95 -4.61 -32.04
N LEU A 129 6.54 -5.24 -33.15
CA LEU A 129 7.16 -6.48 -33.63
C LEU A 129 8.41 -6.24 -34.49
N GLU A 130 8.46 -5.14 -35.24
CA GLU A 130 9.59 -4.86 -36.14
C GLU A 130 10.93 -4.66 -35.40
N ASN A 131 10.88 -4.12 -34.18
CA ASN A 131 12.04 -3.91 -33.32
C ASN A 131 11.97 -4.72 -32.01
N ALA A 132 11.13 -5.74 -31.97
CA ALA A 132 10.90 -6.53 -30.77
C ALA A 132 12.10 -7.40 -30.43
N PRO A 133 12.39 -7.58 -29.14
CA PRO A 133 13.21 -8.70 -28.70
C PRO A 133 12.56 -10.03 -29.11
N GLN A 134 13.27 -11.12 -28.90
CA GLN A 134 12.76 -12.48 -29.22
C GLN A 134 11.35 -12.73 -28.67
N ARG A 135 11.01 -12.12 -27.53
CA ARG A 135 9.70 -12.18 -26.87
C ARG A 135 9.10 -10.80 -26.71
N VAL A 136 7.80 -10.68 -26.95
CA VAL A 136 7.06 -9.44 -26.76
C VAL A 136 5.70 -9.71 -26.17
N SER A 137 5.32 -8.95 -25.13
CA SER A 137 3.97 -8.90 -24.61
C SER A 137 3.40 -7.49 -24.71
N TYR A 138 2.13 -7.39 -25.09
CA TYR A 138 1.42 -6.10 -25.23
C TYR A 138 -0.09 -6.29 -25.11
N VAL A 139 -0.81 -5.20 -24.90
CA VAL A 139 -2.28 -5.20 -24.92
C VAL A 139 -2.76 -4.78 -26.30
N SER A 140 -3.54 -5.64 -26.94
CA SER A 140 -4.13 -5.41 -28.26
C SER A 140 -5.63 -5.18 -28.14
N ASN A 141 -6.11 -4.17 -28.87
CA ASN A 141 -7.53 -3.89 -29.12
C ASN A 141 -7.92 -4.26 -30.55
N SER A 142 -7.04 -4.90 -31.30
CA SER A 142 -7.24 -5.21 -32.72
C SER A 142 -7.68 -6.65 -32.97
N LEU A 143 -7.51 -7.56 -32.02
CA LEU A 143 -7.84 -8.98 -32.17
C LEU A 143 -9.33 -9.27 -32.00
N THR A 144 -10.03 -8.52 -31.18
CA THR A 144 -11.49 -8.63 -30.99
C THR A 144 -12.12 -7.24 -30.95
N VAL A 145 -13.41 -7.16 -31.29
CA VAL A 145 -14.13 -5.86 -31.31
C VAL A 145 -14.55 -5.45 -29.90
N ASP A 146 -14.81 -6.42 -29.03
CA ASP A 146 -15.50 -6.19 -27.77
C ASP A 146 -14.60 -6.36 -26.53
N ASP A 147 -13.34 -6.80 -26.70
CA ASP A 147 -12.45 -7.08 -25.57
C ASP A 147 -10.98 -6.80 -25.90
N SER A 148 -10.32 -6.10 -24.99
CA SER A 148 -8.86 -5.94 -25.02
C SER A 148 -8.21 -7.27 -24.64
N ARG A 149 -7.15 -7.66 -25.35
CA ARG A 149 -6.45 -8.91 -25.09
C ARG A 149 -4.99 -8.66 -24.79
N MET A 150 -4.47 -9.34 -23.79
CA MET A 150 -3.03 -9.43 -23.56
C MET A 150 -2.45 -10.48 -24.50
N VAL A 151 -1.44 -10.10 -25.24
CA VAL A 151 -0.81 -10.92 -26.28
C VAL A 151 0.63 -11.22 -25.88
N PHE A 152 1.01 -12.49 -25.97
CA PHE A 152 2.35 -12.99 -25.74
C PHE A 152 2.83 -13.66 -27.03
N LEU A 153 3.85 -13.09 -27.67
CA LEU A 153 4.39 -13.60 -28.92
C LEU A 153 5.90 -13.88 -28.79
N GLU A 154 6.29 -15.04 -29.21
CA GLU A 154 7.68 -15.42 -29.40
C GLU A 154 8.03 -15.48 -30.88
N GLN A 155 9.18 -14.93 -31.22
CA GLN A 155 9.71 -15.04 -32.58
C GLN A 155 10.20 -16.46 -32.81
N LEU A 156 9.67 -17.10 -33.86
CA LEU A 156 10.09 -18.43 -34.23
C LEU A 156 11.55 -18.43 -34.66
N SER A 157 12.35 -19.30 -34.03
CA SER A 157 13.80 -19.46 -34.36
C SER A 157 14.00 -19.93 -35.80
N THR A 158 13.06 -20.69 -36.32
CA THR A 158 12.98 -21.10 -37.73
C THR A 158 11.59 -20.74 -38.26
N PRO A 159 11.46 -19.78 -39.17
CA PRO A 159 10.19 -19.45 -39.80
C PRO A 159 9.56 -20.67 -40.49
N ILE A 160 8.25 -20.82 -40.37
CA ILE A 160 7.49 -21.93 -40.96
C ILE A 160 6.75 -21.38 -42.18
N THR A 161 7.02 -21.99 -43.32
CA THR A 161 6.40 -21.60 -44.59
C THR A 161 5.24 -22.56 -44.94
N LEU A 162 4.09 -21.99 -45.24
CA LEU A 162 2.85 -22.69 -45.53
C LEU A 162 2.29 -22.26 -46.90
N GLN A 163 1.59 -23.14 -47.59
CA GLN A 163 0.83 -22.82 -48.82
C GLN A 163 -0.61 -22.44 -48.47
N SER A 164 -1.07 -21.31 -48.98
CA SER A 164 -2.46 -20.85 -48.87
C SER A 164 -3.00 -20.55 -50.25
N GLY A 165 -3.56 -21.56 -50.90
CA GLY A 165 -3.91 -21.50 -52.32
C GLY A 165 -2.67 -21.32 -53.20
N GLU A 166 -2.61 -20.22 -53.97
CA GLU A 166 -1.45 -19.89 -54.82
C GLU A 166 -0.40 -19.00 -54.06
N LYS A 167 -0.66 -18.65 -52.80
CA LYS A 167 0.21 -17.77 -52.02
C LYS A 167 0.99 -18.55 -51.00
N GLU A 168 2.19 -18.10 -50.72
CA GLU A 168 3.08 -18.57 -49.66
C GLU A 168 2.94 -17.66 -48.43
N ILE A 169 2.75 -18.25 -47.28
CA ILE A 169 2.64 -17.59 -45.98
C ILE A 169 3.85 -18.01 -45.13
N THR A 170 4.63 -17.09 -44.61
CA THR A 170 5.74 -17.38 -43.70
C THR A 170 5.38 -16.91 -42.30
N LEU A 171 5.14 -17.86 -41.40
CA LEU A 171 4.92 -17.59 -40.00
C LEU A 171 6.24 -17.14 -39.34
N ARG A 172 6.18 -16.04 -38.63
CA ARG A 172 7.35 -15.43 -37.96
C ARG A 172 7.22 -15.43 -36.44
N TYR A 173 6.01 -15.32 -35.94
CA TYR A 173 5.72 -15.31 -34.50
C TYR A 173 4.64 -16.32 -34.16
N PHE A 174 4.74 -16.88 -32.97
CA PHE A 174 3.71 -17.74 -32.41
C PHE A 174 3.52 -17.45 -30.94
N GLY A 175 2.32 -17.66 -30.42
CA GLY A 175 2.03 -17.43 -29.03
C GLY A 175 0.56 -17.54 -28.67
N ILE A 176 0.19 -16.85 -27.62
CA ILE A 176 -1.14 -16.87 -27.05
C ILE A 176 -1.68 -15.46 -26.86
N SER A 177 -3.01 -15.35 -26.83
CA SER A 177 -3.67 -14.13 -26.36
C SER A 177 -4.74 -14.50 -25.34
N GLN A 178 -4.87 -13.70 -24.30
CA GLN A 178 -5.88 -13.88 -23.26
C GLN A 178 -6.71 -12.62 -23.05
N SER A 179 -8.00 -12.81 -22.76
CA SER A 179 -8.92 -11.72 -22.45
C SER A 179 -8.46 -10.93 -21.24
N MET A 180 -8.41 -9.60 -21.36
CA MET A 180 -8.11 -8.71 -20.24
C MET A 180 -9.21 -8.75 -19.18
N THR A 181 -10.46 -9.04 -19.59
CA THR A 181 -11.58 -9.18 -18.65
C THR A 181 -11.35 -10.35 -17.68
N GLN A 182 -10.76 -11.46 -18.15
CA GLN A 182 -10.40 -12.59 -17.30
C GLN A 182 -9.15 -12.34 -16.45
N LEU A 183 -8.18 -11.62 -17.01
CA LEU A 183 -7.01 -11.22 -16.28
C LEU A 183 -7.33 -10.15 -15.23
N ASN A 184 -8.50 -9.52 -15.29
CA ASN A 184 -8.91 -8.45 -14.40
C ASN A 184 -8.79 -8.84 -12.92
N ASP A 185 -9.11 -10.08 -12.57
CA ASP A 185 -9.02 -10.56 -11.18
C ASP A 185 -7.59 -10.58 -10.65
N TYR A 186 -6.58 -10.73 -11.50
CA TYR A 186 -5.17 -10.67 -11.13
C TYR A 186 -4.65 -9.24 -10.99
N PHE A 187 -5.24 -8.30 -11.72
CA PHE A 187 -4.95 -6.87 -11.60
C PHE A 187 -5.74 -6.22 -10.46
N ARG A 188 -6.84 -6.84 -10.04
CA ARG A 188 -7.70 -6.31 -8.99
C ARG A 188 -7.01 -6.41 -7.65
N CYS A 189 -6.99 -5.30 -6.94
CA CYS A 189 -6.48 -5.21 -5.57
C CYS A 189 -7.65 -4.97 -4.62
N ASP A 190 -7.97 -5.96 -3.78
CA ASP A 190 -9.04 -5.85 -2.78
C ASP A 190 -8.61 -5.06 -1.53
N ALA A 191 -7.33 -4.60 -1.49
CA ALA A 191 -6.87 -3.70 -0.45
C ALA A 191 -7.60 -2.35 -0.52
N TYR A 192 -7.57 -1.63 0.59
CA TYR A 192 -8.16 -0.29 0.68
C TYR A 192 -9.66 -0.23 0.38
N GLU A 193 -10.41 -1.28 0.76
CA GLU A 193 -11.88 -1.37 0.59
C GLU A 193 -12.31 -1.19 -0.87
N ASN A 194 -11.51 -1.64 -1.83
CA ASN A 194 -11.70 -1.44 -3.27
C ASN A 194 -11.66 0.04 -3.74
N ASN A 195 -11.21 0.96 -2.90
CA ASN A 195 -11.04 2.36 -3.27
C ASN A 195 -9.65 2.62 -3.85
N ASN A 196 -9.32 1.88 -4.88
CA ASN A 196 -8.07 2.00 -5.61
C ASN A 196 -8.33 1.88 -7.12
N SER A 197 -7.36 2.26 -7.92
CA SER A 197 -7.37 2.02 -9.37
C SER A 197 -6.05 1.44 -9.82
N VAL A 198 -6.13 0.44 -10.67
CA VAL A 198 -4.99 -0.20 -11.31
C VAL A 198 -5.09 0.02 -12.82
N TYR A 199 -4.10 0.67 -13.39
CA TYR A 199 -4.00 0.94 -14.82
C TYR A 199 -2.80 0.20 -15.40
N VAL A 200 -2.99 -0.41 -16.56
CA VAL A 200 -1.90 -0.83 -17.44
C VAL A 200 -1.67 0.30 -18.43
N LEU A 201 -0.45 0.79 -18.51
CA LEU A 201 -0.05 1.93 -19.32
C LEU A 201 0.99 1.52 -20.36
N ASP A 202 0.97 2.14 -21.53
CA ASP A 202 2.10 2.07 -22.46
C ASP A 202 3.31 2.87 -21.92
N ASN A 203 4.43 2.82 -22.63
CA ASN A 203 5.66 3.55 -22.29
C ASN A 203 5.49 5.08 -22.24
N ASN A 204 4.44 5.62 -22.87
CA ASN A 204 4.12 7.04 -22.90
C ASN A 204 3.08 7.43 -21.84
N GLY A 205 2.56 6.47 -21.07
CA GLY A 205 1.57 6.68 -20.02
C GLY A 205 0.12 6.69 -20.48
N PHE A 206 -0.17 6.25 -21.73
CA PHE A 206 -1.54 6.07 -22.17
C PHE A 206 -2.14 4.80 -21.55
N LYS A 207 -3.39 4.88 -21.11
CA LYS A 207 -4.13 3.76 -20.58
C LYS A 207 -4.39 2.72 -21.65
N LEU A 208 -3.87 1.53 -21.47
CA LEU A 208 -4.18 0.35 -22.29
C LEU A 208 -5.34 -0.42 -21.67
N PHE A 209 -5.38 -0.48 -20.34
CA PHE A 209 -6.41 -1.19 -19.59
C PHE A 209 -6.62 -0.55 -18.20
N ASN A 210 -7.86 -0.66 -17.69
CA ASN A 210 -8.22 -0.28 -16.33
C ASN A 210 -8.86 -1.51 -15.65
N ALA A 211 -8.27 -1.98 -14.57
CA ALA A 211 -8.70 -3.18 -13.88
C ALA A 211 -9.91 -2.98 -12.97
N ASN A 212 -10.19 -1.75 -12.57
CA ASN A 212 -11.29 -1.44 -11.66
C ASN A 212 -12.36 -0.62 -12.37
N ASP A 213 -13.62 -0.83 -11.99
CA ASP A 213 -14.75 -0.03 -12.48
C ASP A 213 -14.65 1.45 -12.04
N THR A 214 -13.89 1.71 -11.00
CA THR A 214 -13.68 3.06 -10.45
C THR A 214 -12.55 3.75 -11.19
N GLU A 215 -12.87 4.76 -11.97
CA GLU A 215 -11.87 5.59 -12.63
C GLU A 215 -11.49 6.79 -11.74
N LEU A 216 -10.43 6.65 -10.95
CA LEU A 216 -9.93 7.73 -10.07
C LEU A 216 -9.30 8.86 -10.88
N LEU A 217 -8.65 8.57 -11.99
CA LEU A 217 -8.05 9.57 -12.88
C LEU A 217 -8.83 9.69 -14.17
N LYS A 218 -9.39 10.85 -14.43
CA LYS A 218 -10.02 11.19 -15.71
C LYS A 218 -8.94 11.46 -16.76
N GLY A 219 -9.18 11.01 -17.99
CA GLY A 219 -8.28 11.23 -19.12
C GLY A 219 -7.54 9.96 -19.57
N HIS A 220 -7.06 9.98 -20.81
CA HIS A 220 -6.46 8.81 -21.45
C HIS A 220 -4.97 8.61 -21.13
N ASN A 221 -4.28 9.65 -20.66
CA ASN A 221 -2.85 9.58 -20.34
C ASN A 221 -2.61 9.88 -18.85
N VAL A 222 -2.22 8.86 -18.11
CA VAL A 222 -1.96 8.95 -16.66
C VAL A 222 -0.74 9.81 -16.36
N TYR A 223 0.32 9.75 -17.18
CA TYR A 223 1.52 10.58 -16.97
C TYR A 223 1.22 12.07 -17.10
N THR A 224 0.34 12.44 -18.04
CA THR A 224 -0.12 13.83 -18.17
C THR A 224 -0.87 14.26 -16.93
N VAL A 225 -1.79 13.44 -16.40
CA VAL A 225 -2.53 13.75 -15.17
C VAL A 225 -1.56 13.87 -13.98
N LEU A 226 -0.66 12.90 -13.79
CA LEU A 226 0.36 12.94 -12.73
C LEU A 226 1.26 14.18 -12.84
N SER A 227 1.59 14.63 -14.06
CA SER A 227 2.41 15.83 -14.24
C SER A 227 1.71 17.13 -13.86
N GLN A 228 0.38 17.15 -13.85
CA GLN A 228 -0.46 18.30 -13.50
C GLN A 228 -0.81 18.33 -12.00
N MET A 229 -0.55 17.25 -11.27
CA MET A 229 -0.79 17.19 -9.82
C MET A 229 0.17 18.09 -9.04
N SER A 230 -0.28 18.55 -7.89
CA SER A 230 0.56 19.26 -6.92
C SER A 230 1.29 18.26 -6.02
N TYR A 231 2.61 18.34 -5.98
CA TYR A 231 3.44 17.42 -5.22
C TYR A 231 3.77 17.99 -3.86
N LEU A 232 3.66 17.13 -2.84
CA LEU A 232 4.07 17.40 -1.48
C LEU A 232 5.54 16.97 -1.27
N HIS A 233 6.17 17.46 -0.22
CA HIS A 233 7.54 17.06 0.19
C HIS A 233 8.65 17.28 -0.87
N GLY A 234 8.51 18.28 -1.74
CA GLY A 234 9.57 18.68 -2.68
C GLY A 234 9.83 17.69 -3.82
N SER A 235 8.92 16.74 -4.05
CA SER A 235 8.98 15.84 -5.21
C SER A 235 8.29 16.46 -6.45
N SER A 236 8.40 15.79 -7.58
CA SER A 236 7.68 16.13 -8.81
C SER A 236 7.51 14.87 -9.65
N PHE A 237 6.59 14.90 -10.62
CA PHE A 237 6.44 13.78 -11.55
C PHE A 237 7.73 13.51 -12.36
N ALA A 238 8.50 14.53 -12.66
CA ALA A 238 9.79 14.36 -13.36
C ALA A 238 10.76 13.50 -12.52
N VAL A 239 10.86 13.77 -11.22
CA VAL A 239 11.68 12.96 -10.29
C VAL A 239 11.14 11.53 -10.17
N ALA A 240 9.82 11.37 -10.10
CA ALA A 240 9.18 10.06 -10.08
C ALA A 240 9.48 9.25 -11.33
N LYS A 241 9.40 9.87 -12.51
CA LYS A 241 9.69 9.25 -13.81
C LYS A 241 11.17 8.87 -13.94
N GLU A 242 12.08 9.73 -13.46
CA GLU A 242 13.52 9.42 -13.43
C GLU A 242 13.80 8.21 -12.52
N ARG A 243 13.15 8.16 -11.34
CA ARG A 243 13.26 7.00 -10.44
C ARG A 243 12.73 5.73 -11.09
N LEU A 244 11.54 5.79 -11.71
CA LEU A 244 10.97 4.67 -12.45
C LEU A 244 11.94 4.14 -13.51
N ALA A 245 12.53 5.01 -14.31
CA ALA A 245 13.49 4.63 -15.34
C ALA A 245 14.78 4.00 -14.79
N ARG A 246 15.20 4.38 -13.57
CA ARG A 246 16.43 3.89 -12.95
C ARG A 246 16.25 2.60 -12.16
N THR A 247 15.14 2.46 -11.46
CA THR A 247 14.89 1.36 -10.50
C THR A 247 13.76 0.44 -10.90
N GLY A 248 13.06 0.71 -12.03
CA GLY A 248 11.90 -0.05 -12.46
C GLY A 248 10.64 0.21 -11.65
N SER A 249 10.72 0.94 -10.52
CA SER A 249 9.56 1.24 -9.67
C SER A 249 9.65 2.64 -9.05
N CYS A 250 8.49 3.21 -8.73
CA CYS A 250 8.39 4.49 -8.04
C CYS A 250 7.14 4.53 -7.16
N TYR A 251 7.30 5.00 -5.92
CA TYR A 251 6.23 5.25 -4.96
C TYR A 251 6.25 6.72 -4.57
N SER A 252 5.10 7.39 -4.60
CA SER A 252 5.00 8.80 -4.24
C SER A 252 3.55 9.18 -3.92
N ASN A 253 3.33 10.44 -3.53
CA ASN A 253 2.02 11.03 -3.36
C ASN A 253 1.91 12.36 -4.08
N ALA A 254 0.70 12.72 -4.47
CA ALA A 254 0.39 13.99 -5.11
C ALA A 254 -1.08 14.36 -4.89
N VAL A 255 -1.42 15.63 -5.04
CA VAL A 255 -2.77 16.18 -4.84
C VAL A 255 -3.37 16.54 -6.19
N LEU A 256 -4.58 16.04 -6.46
CA LEU A 256 -5.41 16.39 -7.60
C LEU A 256 -6.77 16.88 -7.10
N ASP A 257 -7.20 18.06 -7.52
CA ASP A 257 -8.50 18.66 -7.15
C ASP A 257 -8.80 18.67 -5.63
N GLY A 258 -7.75 18.86 -4.82
CA GLY A 258 -7.84 18.89 -3.36
C GLY A 258 -7.83 17.52 -2.68
N THR A 259 -7.82 16.42 -3.44
CA THR A 259 -7.69 15.05 -2.93
C THR A 259 -6.24 14.59 -3.06
N GLU A 260 -5.66 14.12 -1.95
CA GLU A 260 -4.34 13.50 -1.95
C GLU A 260 -4.44 12.05 -2.37
N TYR A 261 -3.58 11.65 -3.31
CA TYR A 261 -3.44 10.28 -3.81
C TYR A 261 -2.04 9.77 -3.53
N TYR A 262 -1.94 8.55 -3.08
CA TYR A 262 -0.72 7.76 -3.13
C TYR A 262 -0.72 6.96 -4.42
N TYR A 263 0.43 6.89 -5.09
CA TYR A 263 0.57 6.11 -6.31
C TYR A 263 1.87 5.32 -6.36
N ALA A 264 1.80 4.17 -7.00
CA ALA A 264 2.92 3.33 -7.36
C ALA A 264 2.97 3.18 -8.88
N LEU A 265 4.16 3.26 -9.44
CA LEU A 265 4.45 2.91 -10.83
C LEU A 265 5.46 1.79 -10.84
N LYS A 266 5.23 0.73 -11.61
CA LYS A 266 6.22 -0.33 -11.84
C LYS A 266 6.28 -0.66 -13.31
N GLN A 267 7.49 -0.62 -13.86
CA GLN A 267 7.77 -1.07 -15.20
C GLN A 267 7.95 -2.59 -15.18
N MET A 268 7.27 -3.29 -16.07
CA MET A 268 7.36 -4.73 -16.19
C MET A 268 8.54 -5.08 -17.10
N GLU A 269 9.46 -5.92 -16.59
CA GLU A 269 10.76 -6.17 -17.24
C GLU A 269 10.64 -6.81 -18.63
N ASN A 270 9.69 -7.73 -18.79
CA ASN A 270 9.47 -8.48 -20.04
C ASN A 270 8.30 -7.95 -20.87
N ALA A 271 7.82 -6.73 -20.56
CA ALA A 271 6.66 -6.15 -21.22
C ALA A 271 6.88 -4.68 -21.56
N GLN A 272 6.29 -4.23 -22.67
CA GLN A 272 6.36 -2.80 -23.05
C GLN A 272 5.25 -1.98 -22.39
N TRP A 273 5.05 -2.18 -21.08
CA TRP A 273 4.00 -1.51 -20.33
C TRP A 273 4.39 -1.28 -18.86
N THR A 274 3.72 -0.31 -18.26
CA THR A 274 3.91 0.10 -16.88
C THR A 274 2.60 -0.10 -16.12
N LEU A 275 2.67 -0.69 -14.94
CA LEU A 275 1.55 -0.71 -14.01
C LEU A 275 1.53 0.58 -13.21
N ALA A 276 0.34 1.17 -13.09
CA ALA A 276 0.08 2.31 -12.22
C ALA A 276 -1.02 1.92 -11.23
N PHE A 277 -0.69 1.97 -9.96
CA PHE A 277 -1.61 1.76 -8.85
C PHE A 277 -1.84 3.09 -8.14
N LEU A 278 -3.10 3.44 -7.90
CA LEU A 278 -3.47 4.68 -7.22
C LEU A 278 -4.50 4.41 -6.13
N VAL A 279 -4.36 5.12 -5.02
CA VAL A 279 -5.29 5.04 -3.91
C VAL A 279 -5.42 6.41 -3.24
N PRO A 280 -6.65 6.90 -2.92
CA PRO A 280 -6.81 8.12 -2.14
C PRO A 280 -6.22 7.95 -0.73
N ALA A 281 -5.58 9.00 -0.23
CA ALA A 281 -4.87 8.98 1.05
C ALA A 281 -5.76 8.62 2.25
N GLU A 282 -7.06 8.88 2.15
CA GLU A 282 -8.04 8.56 3.21
C GLU A 282 -8.18 7.07 3.45
N TYR A 283 -7.95 6.22 2.43
CA TYR A 283 -8.03 4.76 2.54
C TYR A 283 -6.68 4.13 2.90
N VAL A 284 -5.58 4.85 2.71
CA VAL A 284 -4.25 4.39 3.11
C VAL A 284 -4.07 4.65 4.60
N ALA A 285 -4.11 3.59 5.40
CA ALA A 285 -3.82 3.65 6.84
C ALA A 285 -4.88 4.36 7.72
N VAL A 286 -6.16 4.03 7.52
CA VAL A 286 -7.27 4.51 8.38
C VAL A 286 -6.98 4.32 9.88
N ASN A 287 -6.33 3.21 10.25
CA ASN A 287 -6.01 2.93 11.65
C ASN A 287 -4.85 3.77 12.20
N THR A 288 -3.88 4.12 11.36
CA THR A 288 -2.71 4.91 11.78
C THR A 288 -3.12 6.33 12.16
N GLN A 289 -4.03 6.95 11.42
CA GLN A 289 -4.51 8.30 11.74
C GLN A 289 -5.28 8.35 13.07
N LYS A 290 -6.09 7.34 13.37
CA LYS A 290 -6.78 7.22 14.67
C LYS A 290 -5.79 7.07 15.82
N LEU A 291 -4.77 6.22 15.65
CA LEU A 291 -3.69 6.02 16.64
C LEU A 291 -2.91 7.33 16.87
N VAL A 292 -2.55 8.02 15.79
CA VAL A 292 -1.87 9.32 15.87
C VAL A 292 -2.71 10.33 16.65
N ASN A 293 -3.99 10.44 16.37
CA ASN A 293 -4.89 11.36 17.06
C ASN A 293 -5.01 11.02 18.55
N ILE A 294 -5.05 9.73 18.91
CA ILE A 294 -5.04 9.28 20.31
C ILE A 294 -3.73 9.65 21.00
N VAL A 295 -2.60 9.34 20.39
CA VAL A 295 -1.26 9.68 20.92
C VAL A 295 -1.13 11.20 21.10
N MET A 296 -1.55 11.99 20.12
CA MET A 296 -1.54 13.44 20.21
C MET A 296 -2.45 13.98 21.32
N ALA A 297 -3.65 13.44 21.47
CA ALA A 297 -4.56 13.80 22.56
C ALA A 297 -3.93 13.49 23.93
N VAL A 298 -3.25 12.37 24.05
CA VAL A 298 -2.54 11.98 25.28
C VAL A 298 -1.39 12.93 25.56
N ILE A 299 -0.56 13.27 24.57
CA ILE A 299 0.56 14.22 24.74
C ILE A 299 0.04 15.61 25.14
N VAL A 300 -1.01 16.12 24.48
CA VAL A 300 -1.63 17.40 24.82
C VAL A 300 -2.24 17.35 26.23
N GLY A 301 -2.91 16.24 26.58
CA GLY A 301 -3.44 16.02 27.91
C GLY A 301 -2.37 16.07 29.00
N PHE A 302 -1.26 15.37 28.79
CA PHE A 302 -0.13 15.43 29.73
C PHE A 302 0.50 16.83 29.83
N ALA A 303 0.69 17.51 28.70
CA ALA A 303 1.26 18.86 28.66
C ALA A 303 0.36 19.86 29.41
N THR A 304 -0.95 19.77 29.25
CA THR A 304 -1.92 20.63 29.96
C THR A 304 -1.95 20.35 31.45
N VAL A 305 -1.98 19.08 31.86
CA VAL A 305 -1.94 18.69 33.29
C VAL A 305 -0.63 19.14 33.94
N PHE A 306 0.49 18.95 33.26
CA PHE A 306 1.80 19.41 33.74
C PHE A 306 1.84 20.95 33.86
N SER A 307 1.30 21.67 32.89
CA SER A 307 1.21 23.14 32.94
C SER A 307 0.33 23.62 34.10
N ILE A 308 -0.82 22.99 34.32
CA ILE A 308 -1.71 23.31 35.45
C ILE A 308 -0.99 23.02 36.78
N MET A 309 -0.31 21.89 36.90
CA MET A 309 0.45 21.57 38.12
C MET A 309 1.57 22.58 38.37
N ALA A 310 2.29 23.00 37.33
CA ALA A 310 3.33 24.01 37.44
C ALA A 310 2.77 25.37 37.88
N VAL A 311 1.59 25.75 37.38
CA VAL A 311 0.89 26.99 37.78
C VAL A 311 0.40 26.90 39.25
N ILE A 312 -0.19 25.77 39.63
CA ILE A 312 -0.64 25.54 41.02
C ILE A 312 0.55 25.56 41.98
N ALA A 313 1.65 24.87 41.63
CA ALA A 313 2.87 24.90 42.42
C ALA A 313 3.47 26.33 42.55
N GLY A 314 3.50 27.05 41.44
CA GLY A 314 3.92 28.45 41.41
C GLY A 314 3.02 29.36 42.23
N TRP A 315 1.67 29.17 42.13
CA TRP A 315 0.72 29.90 42.96
C TRP A 315 0.84 29.57 44.45
N PHE A 316 1.09 28.30 44.78
CA PHE A 316 1.30 27.85 46.16
C PHE A 316 2.60 28.47 46.76
N LEU A 317 3.67 28.49 45.98
CA LEU A 317 4.94 29.12 46.37
C LEU A 317 4.79 30.64 46.59
N LEU A 318 4.03 31.30 45.72
CA LEU A 318 3.75 32.74 45.85
C LEU A 318 2.89 33.02 47.08
N ARG A 319 1.86 32.20 47.34
CA ARG A 319 1.00 32.33 48.49
C ARG A 319 1.74 32.08 49.81
N GLU A 320 2.60 31.06 49.83
CA GLU A 320 3.44 30.74 50.98
C GLU A 320 4.41 31.91 51.28
N LYS A 321 5.02 32.48 50.24
CA LYS A 321 5.90 33.62 50.38
C LYS A 321 5.19 34.87 50.90
N GLN A 322 3.96 35.15 50.37
CA GLN A 322 3.14 36.24 50.91
C GLN A 322 2.73 36.03 52.36
N GLN A 323 2.43 34.81 52.75
CA GLN A 323 2.15 34.48 54.13
C GLN A 323 3.38 34.67 55.05
N ARG A 324 4.56 34.32 54.55
CA ARG A 324 5.83 34.55 55.26
C ARG A 324 6.13 36.03 55.44
N GLU A 325 5.97 36.82 54.40
CA GLU A 325 6.18 38.30 54.48
C GLU A 325 5.18 38.94 55.45
N LEU A 326 3.92 38.50 55.42
CA LEU A 326 2.86 39.03 56.34
C LEU A 326 3.11 38.61 57.82
N GLN A 327 3.63 37.40 57.99
CA GLN A 327 3.95 36.90 59.34
C GLN A 327 5.26 37.50 59.88
N ALA A 328 6.22 37.81 59.02
CA ALA A 328 7.46 38.49 59.42
C ALA A 328 7.20 39.91 59.89
N GLU A 329 6.21 40.61 59.30
CA GLU A 329 5.84 41.93 59.73
C GLU A 329 5.11 41.98 61.06
N LYS A 330 4.53 40.86 61.48
CA LYS A 330 3.66 40.80 62.69
C LYS A 330 4.29 40.16 63.92
N LYS A 331 5.52 39.74 63.89
CA LYS A 331 6.04 38.87 64.94
C LYS A 331 7.31 39.26 65.68
N THR A 332 7.26 39.16 66.95
CA THR A 332 8.33 39.02 67.94
C THR A 332 8.89 37.56 67.94
N ASN A 333 10.12 37.39 68.35
CA ASN A 333 10.93 36.16 68.29
C ASN A 333 10.25 34.85 68.78
N LEU A 334 9.18 34.96 69.54
CA LEU A 334 8.47 33.76 70.10
C LEU A 334 7.67 32.98 69.01
N ARG A 335 7.35 33.55 67.87
CA ARG A 335 6.59 32.86 66.81
C ARG A 335 7.50 32.21 65.74
N LEU A 336 8.78 32.54 65.78
CA LEU A 336 9.75 31.95 64.82
C LEU A 336 9.89 30.41 65.05
N GLU A 337 9.88 29.99 66.27
CA GLU A 337 9.97 28.56 66.65
C GLU A 337 8.74 27.78 66.23
N GLN A 338 7.55 28.34 66.46
CA GLN A 338 6.29 27.75 65.94
C GLN A 338 6.20 27.74 64.41
N TYR A 339 6.75 28.76 63.77
CA TYR A 339 6.81 28.82 62.32
C TYR A 339 7.71 27.74 61.72
N ASN A 340 8.88 27.49 62.36
CA ASN A 340 9.80 26.43 61.91
C ASN A 340 9.15 25.02 62.04
N VAL A 341 8.35 24.78 63.08
CA VAL A 341 7.65 23.53 63.24
C VAL A 341 6.54 23.36 62.17
N GLN A 342 5.77 24.42 61.88
CA GLN A 342 4.71 24.37 60.85
C GLN A 342 5.31 24.25 59.46
N LEU A 343 6.49 24.86 59.19
CA LEU A 343 7.18 24.77 57.93
C LEU A 343 7.67 23.33 57.64
N THR A 344 8.20 22.68 58.72
CA THR A 344 8.68 21.30 58.63
C THR A 344 7.53 20.34 58.32
N GLN A 345 6.36 20.52 58.95
CA GLN A 345 5.18 19.70 58.66
C GLN A 345 4.65 19.91 57.22
N ALA A 346 4.55 21.16 56.77
CA ALA A 346 4.09 21.47 55.40
C ALA A 346 5.05 20.92 54.33
N ASN A 347 6.36 20.97 54.55
CA ASN A 347 7.34 20.37 53.69
C ASN A 347 7.29 18.84 53.62
N ASP A 348 7.04 18.21 54.77
CA ASP A 348 6.90 16.75 54.85
C ASP A 348 5.61 16.29 54.13
N GLU A 349 4.50 17.04 54.29
CA GLU A 349 3.24 16.78 53.52
C GLU A 349 3.42 16.97 52.04
N MET A 350 4.09 18.03 51.62
CA MET A 350 4.41 18.30 50.22
C MET A 350 5.32 17.22 49.62
N ARG A 351 6.30 16.74 50.38
CA ARG A 351 7.17 15.64 49.97
C ARG A 351 6.39 14.34 49.79
N ARG A 352 5.47 14.02 50.71
CA ARG A 352 4.56 12.86 50.59
C ARG A 352 3.65 13.00 49.38
N ALA A 353 3.14 14.21 49.10
CA ALA A 353 2.34 14.49 47.92
C ALA A 353 3.12 14.37 46.61
N GLN A 354 4.39 14.81 46.61
CA GLN A 354 5.29 14.66 45.44
C GLN A 354 5.62 13.18 45.19
N ASP A 355 5.91 12.41 46.24
CA ASP A 355 6.17 10.97 46.12
C ASP A 355 4.94 10.22 45.59
N ALA A 356 3.73 10.57 46.07
CA ALA A 356 2.50 9.99 45.57
C ALA A 356 2.18 10.38 44.09
N ALA A 357 2.46 11.63 43.71
CA ALA A 357 2.27 12.08 42.34
C ALA A 357 3.29 11.42 41.37
N ALA A 358 4.54 11.24 41.80
CA ALA A 358 5.56 10.52 41.03
C ALA A 358 5.20 9.04 40.83
N GLU A 359 4.62 8.41 41.86
CA GLU A 359 4.19 7.02 41.79
C GLU A 359 2.98 6.83 40.86
N ALA A 360 2.02 7.78 40.90
CA ALA A 360 0.88 7.80 39.98
C ALA A 360 1.29 8.00 38.53
N LEU A 361 2.26 8.90 38.27
CA LEU A 361 2.81 9.13 36.94
C LEU A 361 3.49 7.86 36.40
N GLN A 362 4.33 7.23 37.22
CA GLN A 362 5.02 6.00 36.82
C GLN A 362 4.05 4.85 36.53
N SER A 363 2.95 4.77 37.30
CA SER A 363 1.89 3.78 37.06
C SER A 363 1.18 4.03 35.72
N ALA A 364 0.85 5.30 35.44
CA ALA A 364 0.21 5.66 34.18
C ALA A 364 1.11 5.41 32.94
N GLU A 365 2.42 5.69 33.06
CA GLU A 365 3.39 5.39 31.99
C GLU A 365 3.51 3.88 31.73
N ARG A 366 3.54 3.07 32.78
CA ARG A 366 3.56 1.59 32.64
C ARG A 366 2.30 1.08 31.96
N ALA A 367 1.12 1.59 32.37
CA ALA A 367 -0.14 1.21 31.75
C ALA A 367 -0.21 1.61 30.25
N SER A 368 0.25 2.81 29.92
CA SER A 368 0.32 3.29 28.54
C SER A 368 1.25 2.44 27.67
N LYS A 369 2.43 2.08 28.21
CA LYS A 369 3.39 1.22 27.52
C LYS A 369 2.83 -0.19 27.30
N ALA A 370 2.26 -0.77 28.34
CA ALA A 370 1.65 -2.10 28.24
C ALA A 370 0.51 -2.13 27.19
N LYS A 371 -0.29 -1.06 27.13
CA LYS A 371 -1.36 -0.92 26.12
C LYS A 371 -0.80 -0.84 24.69
N THR A 372 0.30 -0.09 24.52
CA THR A 372 0.94 0.04 23.19
C THR A 372 1.56 -1.29 22.75
N ASP A 373 2.28 -1.96 23.66
CA ASP A 373 2.89 -3.27 23.42
C ASP A 373 1.82 -4.33 23.11
N PHE A 374 0.70 -4.27 23.82
CA PHE A 374 -0.46 -5.15 23.57
C PHE A 374 -1.03 -4.94 22.18
N LEU A 375 -1.32 -3.69 21.79
CA LEU A 375 -1.88 -3.38 20.47
C LEU A 375 -0.93 -3.78 19.33
N SER A 376 0.38 -3.59 19.52
CA SER A 376 1.40 -3.99 18.55
C SER A 376 1.43 -5.52 18.36
N ASN A 377 1.44 -6.27 19.47
CA ASN A 377 1.44 -7.72 19.43
C ASN A 377 0.14 -8.26 18.80
N MET A 378 -1.01 -7.70 19.18
CA MET A 378 -2.31 -8.09 18.61
C MET A 378 -2.38 -7.85 17.10
N SER A 379 -1.83 -6.70 16.64
CA SER A 379 -1.76 -6.42 15.20
C SER A 379 -0.91 -7.45 14.45
N HIS A 380 0.22 -7.86 15.06
CA HIS A 380 1.09 -8.91 14.49
C HIS A 380 0.37 -10.26 14.44
N ASP A 381 -0.27 -10.63 15.56
CA ASP A 381 -0.93 -11.94 15.71
C ASP A 381 -2.15 -12.08 14.78
N ILE A 382 -2.89 -11.00 14.55
CA ILE A 382 -3.97 -10.96 13.56
C ILE A 382 -3.41 -11.06 12.12
N ARG A 383 -2.30 -10.37 11.83
CA ARG A 383 -1.72 -10.32 10.48
C ARG A 383 -1.27 -11.70 9.99
N THR A 384 -0.67 -12.48 10.87
CA THR A 384 -0.11 -13.79 10.53
C THR A 384 -1.17 -14.75 9.96
N PRO A 385 -2.28 -15.06 10.66
CA PRO A 385 -3.33 -15.92 10.12
C PRO A 385 -4.06 -15.28 8.93
N MET A 386 -4.21 -13.97 8.92
CA MET A 386 -4.84 -13.26 7.81
C MET A 386 -4.01 -13.38 6.52
N ASN A 387 -2.69 -13.24 6.61
CA ASN A 387 -1.79 -13.46 5.47
C ASN A 387 -1.79 -14.92 5.02
N ALA A 388 -1.89 -15.86 5.96
CA ALA A 388 -2.05 -17.28 5.65
C ALA A 388 -3.35 -17.54 4.88
N ILE A 389 -4.47 -16.98 5.34
CA ILE A 389 -5.78 -17.09 4.67
C ILE A 389 -5.69 -16.53 3.24
N ILE A 390 -5.12 -15.33 3.06
CA ILE A 390 -4.96 -14.69 1.75
C ILE A 390 -4.07 -15.53 0.84
N GLY A 391 -2.94 -16.00 1.36
CA GLY A 391 -2.00 -16.84 0.62
C GLY A 391 -2.60 -18.17 0.19
N ILE A 392 -3.30 -18.85 1.11
CA ILE A 392 -3.96 -20.14 0.84
C ILE A 392 -5.08 -19.95 -0.20
N THR A 393 -5.89 -18.90 -0.08
CA THR A 393 -6.94 -18.60 -1.08
C THR A 393 -6.38 -18.30 -2.46
N ALA A 394 -5.19 -17.65 -2.53
CA ALA A 394 -4.50 -17.45 -3.80
C ALA A 394 -3.99 -18.77 -4.40
N LEU A 395 -3.46 -19.67 -3.57
CA LEU A 395 -3.03 -21.01 -3.99
C LEU A 395 -4.22 -21.85 -4.49
N MET A 396 -5.33 -21.84 -3.76
CA MET A 396 -6.54 -22.55 -4.13
C MET A 396 -7.09 -22.11 -5.50
N LYS A 397 -7.00 -20.82 -5.83
CA LYS A 397 -7.41 -20.31 -7.15
C LYS A 397 -6.59 -20.90 -8.30
N ASN A 398 -5.33 -21.21 -8.05
CA ASN A 398 -4.44 -21.75 -9.06
C ASN A 398 -4.49 -23.28 -9.16
N GLU A 399 -5.00 -23.94 -8.12
CA GLU A 399 -5.01 -25.42 -8.01
C GLU A 399 -6.44 -26.01 -8.00
N LEU A 400 -7.40 -25.29 -8.57
CA LEU A 400 -8.82 -25.69 -8.64
C LEU A 400 -9.08 -27.07 -9.28
N HIS A 401 -8.10 -27.60 -10.00
CA HIS A 401 -8.20 -28.87 -10.68
C HIS A 401 -7.50 -30.05 -9.97
N GLU A 402 -6.93 -29.81 -8.80
CA GLU A 402 -6.26 -30.84 -7.98
C GLU A 402 -7.05 -31.05 -6.66
N PRO A 403 -8.02 -31.96 -6.62
CA PRO A 403 -8.92 -32.11 -5.47
C PRO A 403 -8.20 -32.40 -4.15
N GLU A 404 -7.10 -33.14 -4.18
CA GLU A 404 -6.32 -33.49 -2.98
C GLU A 404 -5.61 -32.28 -2.40
N LYS A 405 -5.01 -31.46 -3.26
CA LYS A 405 -4.37 -30.21 -2.83
C LYS A 405 -5.37 -29.17 -2.39
N LEU A 406 -6.52 -29.12 -3.07
CA LEU A 406 -7.61 -28.25 -2.70
C LEU A 406 -8.15 -28.59 -1.30
N ALA A 407 -8.31 -29.87 -0.99
CA ALA A 407 -8.73 -30.34 0.34
C ALA A 407 -7.67 -29.99 1.42
N GLU A 408 -6.37 -30.15 1.11
CA GLU A 408 -5.31 -29.74 2.04
C GLU A 408 -5.33 -28.23 2.30
N HIS A 409 -5.50 -27.43 1.24
CA HIS A 409 -5.57 -25.98 1.35
C HIS A 409 -6.82 -25.52 2.10
N LEU A 410 -7.97 -26.18 1.89
CA LEU A 410 -9.18 -25.92 2.67
C LEU A 410 -8.95 -26.18 4.16
N GLY A 411 -8.33 -27.29 4.52
CA GLY A 411 -7.99 -27.60 5.93
C GLY A 411 -7.04 -26.57 6.56
N LYS A 412 -6.05 -26.10 5.80
CA LYS A 412 -5.15 -25.03 6.24
C LYS A 412 -5.86 -23.67 6.37
N LEU A 413 -6.77 -23.38 5.45
CA LEU A 413 -7.61 -22.19 5.47
C LEU A 413 -8.52 -22.19 6.72
N GLU A 414 -9.19 -23.32 6.96
CA GLU A 414 -10.04 -23.52 8.14
C GLU A 414 -9.24 -23.32 9.44
N SER A 415 -8.08 -23.98 9.54
CA SER A 415 -7.20 -23.84 10.70
C SER A 415 -6.74 -22.40 10.92
N SER A 416 -6.38 -21.69 9.86
CA SER A 416 -5.95 -20.29 9.94
C SER A 416 -7.11 -19.36 10.30
N SER A 417 -8.32 -19.68 9.83
CA SER A 417 -9.53 -18.92 10.15
C SER A 417 -9.95 -19.16 11.60
N GLN A 418 -9.85 -20.40 12.09
CA GLN A 418 -10.11 -20.74 13.50
C GLN A 418 -9.10 -20.08 14.42
N LEU A 419 -7.81 -20.05 14.02
CA LEU A 419 -6.77 -19.34 14.77
C LEU A 419 -7.07 -17.84 14.84
N LEU A 420 -7.45 -17.23 13.73
CA LEU A 420 -7.84 -15.81 13.70
C LEU A 420 -9.04 -15.53 14.59
N LEU A 421 -10.06 -16.38 14.51
CA LEU A 421 -11.26 -16.27 15.35
C LEU A 421 -10.90 -16.40 16.83
N GLY A 422 -10.01 -17.32 17.18
CA GLY A 422 -9.49 -17.50 18.54
C GLY A 422 -8.78 -16.24 19.05
N ILE A 423 -7.93 -15.62 18.20
CA ILE A 423 -7.26 -14.37 18.55
C ILE A 423 -8.26 -13.25 18.76
N ILE A 424 -9.25 -13.12 17.87
CA ILE A 424 -10.31 -12.10 17.98
C ILE A 424 -11.12 -12.32 19.27
N ASN A 425 -11.51 -13.56 19.57
CA ASN A 425 -12.24 -13.87 20.80
C ASN A 425 -11.41 -13.55 22.05
N ASN A 426 -10.12 -13.88 22.06
CA ASN A 426 -9.22 -13.52 23.15
C ASN A 426 -9.11 -11.99 23.34
N ILE A 427 -9.09 -11.22 22.24
CA ILE A 427 -9.10 -9.75 22.29
C ILE A 427 -10.42 -9.23 22.84
N LEU A 428 -11.55 -9.80 22.40
CA LEU A 428 -12.88 -9.43 22.86
C LEU A 428 -13.08 -9.78 24.33
N ASP A 429 -12.57 -10.94 24.78
CA ASP A 429 -12.64 -11.37 26.16
C ASP A 429 -11.78 -10.46 27.06
N MET A 430 -10.58 -10.09 26.61
CA MET A 430 -9.77 -9.10 27.33
C MET A 430 -10.44 -7.71 27.36
N SER A 431 -11.08 -7.31 26.26
CA SER A 431 -11.81 -6.03 26.18
C SER A 431 -13.08 -6.00 27.08
N ARG A 432 -13.56 -7.16 27.53
CA ARG A 432 -14.67 -7.28 28.50
C ARG A 432 -14.22 -7.28 29.95
N ILE A 433 -12.93 -7.49 30.18
CA ILE A 433 -12.33 -7.53 31.54
C ILE A 433 -11.84 -6.14 31.97
N GLU A 434 -11.61 -5.19 31.03
CA GLU A 434 -11.39 -3.75 31.29
C GLU A 434 -12.75 -3.02 31.42
#